data_b1c79657063b15dd3b786d2a6ac22ee6
#
_entry.id   b1c79657063b15dd3b786d2a6ac22ee6
#
_cell.length_a   1.000
_cell.length_b   1.000
_cell.length_c   1.000
_cell.angle_alpha   90.00
_cell.angle_beta   90.00
_cell.angle_gamma   90.00
#
_symmetry.space_group_name_H-M   'P 1'
#
loop_
_entity.id
_entity.type
_entity.pdbx_description
1 polymer ?
#
loop_
_entity_poly.entity_id
_entity_poly.type
_entity_poly.pdbx_seq_one_letter_code
_entity_poly.pdbx_strand_id
1 'polypeptide(L)'
;MKSDIEIAMEAALEPIKDVIKKVDIEEDDIDLYGKYKAKISDDLWDKIKDRLDGKLILVTAINPTPAGEGKTTTTVGLGQAMDHLGKKAVIALREPSLGPCFGMKGGAAGGGYAQVVPMDELNLHFTGDFHAITSANNLLAAMLDNHLQQGNALNIDPKQIVWKRCVDMNDRVLRNITVGLGRKVDGVTREDHFIITVASEIMAILCLADDIKDLKCRLGKIIVAYTYDGKPVTALDLNAVGAMTALLKDAIKPNIIQTLEHTPALVHGGPFANIAHGCNSVRATKTALKLADYAITEAGFGADLGAEKFFDIKCRMAGLHPDAVVLVATVRALKYNGGVAKEDLSKENLDALKKGIVNLEKHIENVAKFGVPCVVTLNQFVSDTQAELNYVKQFCEDHGCEFALSQVWEHGGKGGIELAEKVIQTIDEKESHFKPLYDTDLSIKEKITVIAKEIYGASDVVFEPSASKQIAQIESLGFGQMPVCMAKNQYSLSDDKTLLGRPENFTIHIREVYVSAGAGFVVAITGTVMTMPGLPKKPAAEGIDVDDNGVITGLF
;
A
#
# COMPACT_ATOMS: atom_id res chain seq x y z
N MET A 1 8.24 29.28 -2.82
CA MET A 1 7.88 28.08 -3.60
C MET A 1 6.45 27.75 -3.21
N LYS A 2 5.56 27.49 -4.18
CA LYS A 2 4.15 27.14 -3.90
C LYS A 2 4.08 25.80 -3.17
N SER A 3 3.09 25.66 -2.28
CA SER A 3 2.76 24.36 -1.66
C SER A 3 2.09 23.42 -2.66
N ASP A 4 2.06 22.13 -2.33
CA ASP A 4 1.46 21.13 -3.21
C ASP A 4 -0.04 21.40 -3.46
N ILE A 5 -0.78 21.85 -2.43
CA ILE A 5 -2.20 22.23 -2.60
C ILE A 5 -2.36 23.48 -3.49
N GLU A 6 -1.49 24.49 -3.37
CA GLU A 6 -1.55 25.68 -4.23
C GLU A 6 -1.31 25.31 -5.69
N ILE A 7 -0.36 24.42 -5.97
CA ILE A 7 -0.10 23.92 -7.34
C ILE A 7 -1.33 23.17 -7.87
N ALA A 8 -1.91 22.29 -7.06
CA ALA A 8 -3.09 21.52 -7.44
C ALA A 8 -4.33 22.38 -7.71
N MET A 9 -4.57 23.42 -6.88
CA MET A 9 -5.71 24.32 -7.02
C MET A 9 -5.59 25.27 -8.23
N GLU A 10 -4.40 25.60 -8.68
CA GLU A 10 -4.17 26.39 -9.88
C GLU A 10 -4.24 25.58 -11.18
N ALA A 11 -4.28 24.25 -11.09
CA ALA A 11 -4.27 23.38 -12.25
C ALA A 11 -5.53 23.52 -13.11
N ALA A 12 -5.35 23.60 -14.41
CA ALA A 12 -6.43 23.57 -15.39
C ALA A 12 -6.86 22.11 -15.62
N LEU A 13 -7.89 21.65 -14.91
CA LEU A 13 -8.39 20.27 -15.02
C LEU A 13 -9.19 20.06 -16.31
N GLU A 14 -8.94 18.96 -17.00
CA GLU A 14 -9.79 18.48 -18.10
C GLU A 14 -10.98 17.68 -17.52
N PRO A 15 -12.17 17.75 -18.16
CA PRO A 15 -13.26 16.86 -17.80
C PRO A 15 -12.82 15.40 -17.92
N ILE A 16 -13.17 14.56 -16.93
CA ILE A 16 -12.71 13.15 -16.93
C ILE A 16 -13.13 12.39 -18.19
N LYS A 17 -14.27 12.72 -18.78
CA LYS A 17 -14.72 12.14 -20.05
C LYS A 17 -13.83 12.45 -21.26
N ASP A 18 -12.96 13.45 -21.16
CA ASP A 18 -11.99 13.78 -22.20
C ASP A 18 -10.65 13.09 -21.90
N VAL A 19 -10.26 13.01 -20.64
CA VAL A 19 -9.04 12.30 -20.20
C VAL A 19 -9.09 10.80 -20.54
N ILE A 20 -10.24 10.14 -20.34
CA ILE A 20 -10.40 8.69 -20.59
C ILE A 20 -10.19 8.31 -22.06
N LYS A 21 -10.42 9.24 -23.01
CA LYS A 21 -10.21 9.00 -24.45
C LYS A 21 -8.75 8.69 -24.78
N LYS A 22 -7.79 9.17 -23.97
CA LYS A 22 -6.36 8.86 -24.13
C LYS A 22 -6.05 7.37 -24.02
N VAL A 23 -6.93 6.62 -23.37
CA VAL A 23 -6.78 5.17 -23.12
C VAL A 23 -7.94 4.34 -23.70
N ASP A 24 -8.62 4.89 -24.70
CA ASP A 24 -9.68 4.22 -25.46
C ASP A 24 -10.83 3.72 -24.57
N ILE A 25 -11.24 4.54 -23.60
CA ILE A 25 -12.45 4.36 -22.77
C ILE A 25 -13.52 5.33 -23.27
N GLU A 26 -14.73 4.83 -23.45
CA GLU A 26 -15.89 5.61 -23.83
C GLU A 26 -16.66 6.12 -22.59
N GLU A 27 -17.50 7.15 -22.77
CA GLU A 27 -18.29 7.71 -21.65
C GLU A 27 -19.24 6.69 -21.01
N ASP A 28 -19.75 5.74 -21.79
CA ASP A 28 -20.62 4.65 -21.30
C ASP A 28 -19.86 3.61 -20.45
N ASP A 29 -18.54 3.62 -20.45
CA ASP A 29 -17.69 2.71 -19.67
C ASP A 29 -17.36 3.24 -18.27
N ILE A 30 -17.88 4.41 -17.91
CA ILE A 30 -17.61 5.04 -16.62
C ILE A 30 -18.90 5.53 -15.93
N ASP A 31 -18.88 5.49 -14.61
CA ASP A 31 -19.87 6.13 -13.74
C ASP A 31 -19.30 7.47 -13.23
N LEU A 32 -19.85 8.61 -13.67
CA LEU A 32 -19.35 9.94 -13.30
C LEU A 32 -19.61 10.24 -11.81
N TYR A 33 -18.55 10.69 -11.12
CA TYR A 33 -18.60 11.22 -9.75
C TYR A 33 -18.21 12.71 -9.77
N GLY A 34 -18.98 13.52 -10.48
CA GLY A 34 -18.68 14.91 -10.78
C GLY A 34 -17.93 15.06 -12.12
N LYS A 35 -17.28 16.23 -12.30
CA LYS A 35 -16.68 16.59 -13.60
C LYS A 35 -15.32 15.95 -13.84
N TYR A 36 -14.55 15.70 -12.77
CA TYR A 36 -13.12 15.41 -12.86
C TYR A 36 -12.73 14.02 -12.36
N LYS A 37 -13.70 13.22 -11.89
CA LYS A 37 -13.48 11.86 -11.43
C LYS A 37 -14.64 10.95 -11.82
N ALA A 38 -14.36 9.65 -11.95
CA ALA A 38 -15.35 8.64 -12.28
C ALA A 38 -14.94 7.28 -11.71
N LYS A 39 -15.85 6.33 -11.70
CA LYS A 39 -15.56 4.92 -11.50
C LYS A 39 -15.58 4.19 -12.85
N ILE A 40 -14.70 3.22 -12.99
CA ILE A 40 -14.71 2.30 -14.13
C ILE A 40 -15.89 1.34 -13.99
N SER A 41 -16.73 1.23 -15.01
CA SER A 41 -17.86 0.30 -15.02
C SER A 41 -17.38 -1.16 -15.12
N ASP A 42 -18.19 -2.10 -14.64
CA ASP A 42 -17.87 -3.53 -14.78
C ASP A 42 -17.90 -3.98 -16.24
N ASP A 43 -18.70 -3.35 -17.10
CA ASP A 43 -18.84 -3.66 -18.53
C ASP A 43 -17.56 -3.39 -19.31
N LEU A 44 -16.73 -2.43 -18.87
CA LEU A 44 -15.44 -2.19 -19.50
C LEU A 44 -14.54 -3.43 -19.46
N TRP A 45 -14.50 -4.15 -18.34
CA TRP A 45 -13.67 -5.33 -18.21
C TRP A 45 -13.97 -6.37 -19.29
N ASP A 46 -15.23 -6.61 -19.59
CA ASP A 46 -15.64 -7.54 -20.64
C ASP A 46 -15.18 -7.12 -22.05
N LYS A 47 -15.05 -5.82 -22.28
CA LYS A 47 -14.55 -5.28 -23.56
C LYS A 47 -13.02 -5.35 -23.71
N ILE A 48 -12.28 -5.30 -22.60
CA ILE A 48 -10.81 -5.19 -22.64
C ILE A 48 -10.05 -6.43 -22.17
N LYS A 49 -10.67 -7.38 -21.47
CA LYS A 49 -10.00 -8.53 -20.83
C LYS A 49 -9.15 -9.38 -21.79
N ASP A 50 -9.52 -9.43 -23.06
CA ASP A 50 -8.82 -10.20 -24.10
C ASP A 50 -7.75 -9.39 -24.85
N ARG A 51 -7.54 -8.11 -24.51
CA ARG A 51 -6.42 -7.32 -25.04
C ARG A 51 -5.10 -7.85 -24.50
N LEU A 52 -4.02 -7.62 -25.24
CA LEU A 52 -2.67 -7.91 -24.75
C LEU A 52 -2.37 -7.01 -23.54
N ASP A 53 -1.63 -7.54 -22.57
CA ASP A 53 -1.15 -6.76 -21.44
C ASP A 53 -0.02 -5.83 -21.89
N GLY A 54 -0.05 -4.60 -21.39
CA GLY A 54 1.10 -3.71 -21.43
C GLY A 54 2.19 -4.14 -20.43
N LYS A 55 3.24 -3.33 -20.33
CA LYS A 55 4.37 -3.56 -19.45
C LYS A 55 4.06 -3.10 -18.02
N LEU A 56 4.29 -3.96 -17.03
CA LEU A 56 4.05 -3.66 -15.62
C LEU A 56 5.33 -3.15 -14.96
N ILE A 57 5.29 -1.90 -14.50
CA ILE A 57 6.39 -1.24 -13.80
C ILE A 57 6.01 -1.04 -12.33
N LEU A 58 6.80 -1.58 -11.42
CA LEU A 58 6.67 -1.35 -9.98
C LEU A 58 7.60 -0.22 -9.53
N VAL A 59 7.06 0.83 -8.91
CA VAL A 59 7.84 1.85 -8.20
C VAL A 59 7.88 1.51 -6.72
N THR A 60 9.08 1.38 -6.17
CA THR A 60 9.34 1.13 -4.76
C THR A 60 10.47 2.03 -4.27
N ALA A 61 10.94 1.88 -3.03
CA ALA A 61 12.02 2.71 -2.49
C ALA A 61 12.91 1.94 -1.51
N ILE A 62 14.02 2.56 -1.13
CA ILE A 62 14.81 2.16 0.04
C ILE A 62 14.04 2.43 1.35
N ASN A 63 14.59 2.03 2.52
CA ASN A 63 13.94 2.34 3.79
C ASN A 63 13.74 3.85 3.95
N PRO A 64 12.51 4.31 4.27
CA PRO A 64 12.18 5.74 4.25
C PRO A 64 12.68 6.49 5.48
N THR A 65 12.90 7.79 5.29
CA THR A 65 12.93 8.74 6.40
C THR A 65 11.49 9.01 6.91
N PRO A 66 11.33 9.62 8.09
CA PRO A 66 10.00 10.07 8.54
C PRO A 66 9.30 11.07 7.60
N ALA A 67 10.03 11.70 6.67
CA ALA A 67 9.48 12.64 5.70
C ALA A 67 8.98 11.95 4.40
N GLY A 68 9.34 10.68 4.19
CA GLY A 68 9.07 9.95 2.95
C GLY A 68 10.11 10.19 1.86
N GLU A 69 10.06 9.36 0.80
CA GLU A 69 11.09 9.35 -0.27
C GLU A 69 10.54 9.76 -1.64
N GLY A 70 9.28 10.21 -1.71
CA GLY A 70 8.68 10.68 -2.94
C GLY A 70 8.34 9.57 -3.96
N LYS A 71 8.01 8.35 -3.51
CA LYS A 71 7.58 7.26 -4.40
C LYS A 71 6.40 7.64 -5.27
N THR A 72 5.32 8.14 -4.67
CA THR A 72 4.12 8.54 -5.41
C THR A 72 4.42 9.66 -6.40
N THR A 73 5.22 10.66 -5.98
CA THR A 73 5.71 11.72 -6.86
C THR A 73 6.49 11.16 -8.06
N THR A 74 7.39 10.20 -7.80
CA THR A 74 8.16 9.53 -8.88
C THR A 74 7.22 8.69 -9.77
N THR A 75 6.25 7.98 -9.20
CA THR A 75 5.28 7.18 -9.96
C THR A 75 4.44 8.04 -10.90
N VAL A 76 3.94 9.15 -10.39
CA VAL A 76 3.14 10.12 -11.17
C VAL A 76 4.01 10.79 -12.24
N GLY A 77 5.19 11.29 -11.86
CA GLY A 77 6.11 11.94 -12.79
C GLY A 77 6.62 11.00 -13.88
N LEU A 78 6.84 9.72 -13.58
CA LEU A 78 7.20 8.71 -14.58
C LEU A 78 6.05 8.50 -15.59
N GLY A 79 4.79 8.44 -15.12
CA GLY A 79 3.63 8.33 -16.01
C GLY A 79 3.50 9.56 -16.94
N GLN A 80 3.65 10.77 -16.38
CA GLN A 80 3.68 12.01 -17.18
C GLN A 80 4.84 12.01 -18.19
N ALA A 81 6.04 11.55 -17.78
CA ALA A 81 7.20 11.47 -18.67
C ALA A 81 6.99 10.47 -19.83
N MET A 82 6.36 9.32 -19.57
CA MET A 82 5.98 8.37 -20.62
C MET A 82 5.04 9.02 -21.65
N ASP A 83 4.06 9.82 -21.18
CA ASP A 83 3.13 10.57 -22.05
C ASP A 83 3.90 11.58 -22.91
N HIS A 84 4.89 12.30 -22.35
CA HIS A 84 5.79 13.17 -23.12
C HIS A 84 6.58 12.46 -24.21
N LEU A 85 6.92 11.19 -24.00
CA LEU A 85 7.59 10.34 -24.99
C LEU A 85 6.62 9.70 -25.99
N GLY A 86 5.33 10.09 -25.96
CA GLY A 86 4.29 9.55 -26.84
C GLY A 86 3.93 8.08 -26.53
N LYS A 87 4.22 7.60 -25.31
CA LYS A 87 3.84 6.26 -24.85
C LYS A 87 2.52 6.33 -24.11
N LYS A 88 1.62 5.39 -24.37
CA LYS A 88 0.36 5.28 -23.65
C LYS A 88 0.65 4.69 -22.26
N ALA A 89 0.48 5.50 -21.21
CA ALA A 89 0.72 5.12 -19.83
C ALA A 89 -0.55 5.27 -18.97
N VAL A 90 -0.75 4.35 -18.05
CA VAL A 90 -1.77 4.44 -16.97
C VAL A 90 -1.09 4.20 -15.64
N ILE A 91 -1.35 5.09 -14.69
CA ILE A 91 -0.84 5.01 -13.33
C ILE A 91 -1.87 4.31 -12.46
N ALA A 92 -1.45 3.40 -11.59
CA ALA A 92 -2.34 2.74 -10.62
C ALA A 92 -1.84 2.98 -9.19
N LEU A 93 -2.60 3.72 -8.40
CA LEU A 93 -2.24 4.21 -7.06
C LEU A 93 -3.18 3.67 -5.98
N ARG A 94 -2.74 3.81 -4.73
CA ARG A 94 -3.58 3.63 -3.55
C ARG A 94 -4.36 4.90 -3.25
N GLU A 95 -5.57 4.74 -2.73
CA GLU A 95 -6.37 5.81 -2.17
C GLU A 95 -5.84 6.20 -0.77
N PRO A 96 -5.69 7.49 -0.44
CA PRO A 96 -5.22 7.93 0.87
C PRO A 96 -6.27 7.74 1.97
N SER A 97 -5.81 7.47 3.19
CA SER A 97 -6.62 7.36 4.40
C SER A 97 -6.68 8.69 5.15
N LEU A 98 -7.83 9.01 5.74
CA LEU A 98 -8.03 10.25 6.52
C LEU A 98 -7.11 10.32 7.74
N GLY A 99 -6.83 9.18 8.39
CA GLY A 99 -5.98 9.16 9.57
C GLY A 99 -4.59 9.78 9.35
N PRO A 100 -3.80 9.35 8.36
CA PRO A 100 -2.56 10.03 7.96
C PRO A 100 -2.75 11.47 7.53
N CYS A 101 -3.78 11.78 6.74
CA CYS A 101 -4.05 13.15 6.25
C CYS A 101 -4.23 14.15 7.39
N PHE A 102 -4.98 13.78 8.42
CA PHE A 102 -5.21 14.64 9.59
C PHE A 102 -4.17 14.44 10.70
N GLY A 103 -3.37 13.38 10.64
CA GLY A 103 -2.36 13.03 11.65
C GLY A 103 -0.97 13.58 11.34
N MET A 104 -0.25 12.87 10.51
CA MET A 104 1.10 13.24 10.05
C MET A 104 1.02 13.47 8.56
N LYS A 105 1.64 14.53 8.04
CA LYS A 105 1.72 14.80 6.60
C LYS A 105 1.93 13.53 5.77
N GLY A 106 1.16 13.35 4.72
CA GLY A 106 1.33 12.26 3.79
C GLY A 106 0.04 11.83 3.08
N GLY A 107 -0.48 12.66 2.19
CA GLY A 107 -1.43 12.25 1.17
C GLY A 107 -0.77 11.34 0.13
N ALA A 108 -1.56 10.54 -0.58
CA ALA A 108 -1.06 9.68 -1.66
C ALA A 108 -1.22 10.35 -3.04
N ALA A 109 -1.28 11.67 -3.11
CA ALA A 109 -1.50 12.41 -4.37
C ALA A 109 -0.24 12.68 -5.19
N GLY A 110 0.95 12.45 -4.64
CA GLY A 110 2.22 12.93 -5.19
C GLY A 110 2.62 14.29 -4.60
N GLY A 111 3.47 15.06 -5.29
CA GLY A 111 3.91 16.37 -4.83
C GLY A 111 4.52 17.20 -5.95
N GLY A 112 4.62 18.53 -5.74
CA GLY A 112 5.08 19.48 -6.73
C GLY A 112 4.27 19.42 -8.01
N TYR A 113 4.94 19.35 -9.14
CA TYR A 113 4.32 19.24 -10.48
C TYR A 113 4.04 17.79 -10.92
N ALA A 114 4.27 16.80 -10.03
CA ALA A 114 3.93 15.41 -10.25
C ALA A 114 2.86 14.95 -9.24
N GLN A 115 1.62 15.38 -9.47
CA GLN A 115 0.47 15.10 -8.63
C GLN A 115 -0.70 14.55 -9.44
N VAL A 116 -1.57 13.75 -8.79
CA VAL A 116 -2.91 13.43 -9.26
C VAL A 116 -3.93 14.41 -8.69
N VAL A 117 -4.89 14.79 -9.49
CA VAL A 117 -5.89 15.83 -9.19
C VAL A 117 -7.31 15.37 -9.55
N PRO A 118 -8.36 15.83 -8.84
CA PRO A 118 -8.37 16.84 -7.76
C PRO A 118 -7.80 16.31 -6.44
N MET A 119 -6.79 16.99 -5.89
CA MET A 119 -6.01 16.50 -4.75
C MET A 119 -6.78 16.56 -3.43
N ASP A 120 -7.54 17.62 -3.21
CA ASP A 120 -8.38 17.83 -2.01
C ASP A 120 -9.48 16.75 -1.91
N GLU A 121 -10.21 16.49 -2.99
CA GLU A 121 -11.25 15.46 -3.01
C GLU A 121 -10.64 14.06 -2.78
N LEU A 122 -9.48 13.78 -3.39
CA LEU A 122 -8.78 12.51 -3.22
C LEU A 122 -8.38 12.27 -1.76
N ASN A 123 -7.87 13.29 -1.07
CA ASN A 123 -7.37 13.15 0.30
C ASN A 123 -8.47 13.20 1.38
N LEU A 124 -9.70 13.57 1.03
CA LEU A 124 -10.83 13.67 1.96
C LEU A 124 -11.89 12.58 1.69
N HIS A 125 -12.96 12.95 0.98
CA HIS A 125 -14.06 12.04 0.65
C HIS A 125 -14.11 11.83 -0.86
N PHE A 126 -13.27 10.90 -1.34
CA PHE A 126 -13.05 10.72 -2.78
C PHE A 126 -14.32 10.26 -3.52
N THR A 127 -14.66 8.99 -3.42
CA THR A 127 -15.86 8.40 -4.04
C THR A 127 -16.66 7.55 -3.06
N GLY A 128 -16.24 7.51 -1.79
CA GLY A 128 -16.95 6.81 -0.72
C GLY A 128 -16.45 5.39 -0.45
N ASP A 129 -15.37 4.93 -1.08
CA ASP A 129 -14.87 3.56 -0.93
C ASP A 129 -14.46 3.23 0.51
N PHE A 130 -13.77 4.13 1.18
CA PHE A 130 -13.39 3.97 2.60
C PHE A 130 -14.60 3.94 3.53
N HIS A 131 -15.61 4.76 3.25
CA HIS A 131 -16.87 4.72 4.00
C HIS A 131 -17.59 3.38 3.81
N ALA A 132 -17.64 2.86 2.58
CA ALA A 132 -18.24 1.57 2.27
C ALA A 132 -17.53 0.42 3.00
N ILE A 133 -16.18 0.42 3.00
CA ILE A 133 -15.35 -0.56 3.71
C ILE A 133 -15.59 -0.48 5.21
N THR A 134 -15.56 0.71 5.80
CA THR A 134 -15.84 0.95 7.22
C THR A 134 -17.23 0.45 7.59
N SER A 135 -18.24 0.76 6.77
CA SER A 135 -19.62 0.33 7.00
C SER A 135 -19.78 -1.18 6.93
N ALA A 136 -19.19 -1.84 5.94
CA ALA A 136 -19.23 -3.30 5.80
C ALA A 136 -18.53 -4.00 6.98
N ASN A 137 -17.37 -3.49 7.41
CA ASN A 137 -16.63 -4.00 8.56
C ASN A 137 -17.46 -3.90 9.86
N ASN A 138 -18.06 -2.75 10.10
CA ASN A 138 -18.82 -2.50 11.32
C ASN A 138 -20.20 -3.16 11.29
N LEU A 139 -20.80 -3.38 10.11
CA LEU A 139 -21.98 -4.21 9.97
C LEU A 139 -21.71 -5.65 10.45
N LEU A 140 -20.58 -6.24 10.01
CA LEU A 140 -20.20 -7.60 10.45
C LEU A 140 -20.00 -7.65 11.97
N ALA A 141 -19.35 -6.64 12.57
CA ALA A 141 -19.20 -6.53 14.02
C ALA A 141 -20.56 -6.41 14.75
N ALA A 142 -21.47 -5.61 14.22
CA ALA A 142 -22.82 -5.45 14.78
C ALA A 142 -23.65 -6.73 14.67
N MET A 143 -23.55 -7.46 13.54
CA MET A 143 -24.22 -8.75 13.37
C MET A 143 -23.68 -9.82 14.33
N LEU A 144 -22.37 -9.84 14.57
CA LEU A 144 -21.75 -10.71 15.56
C LEU A 144 -22.27 -10.44 16.97
N ASP A 145 -22.26 -9.18 17.42
CA ASP A 145 -22.76 -8.83 18.74
C ASP A 145 -24.28 -9.06 18.87
N ASN A 146 -25.04 -8.82 17.82
CA ASN A 146 -26.47 -9.16 17.80
C ASN A 146 -26.69 -10.67 17.91
N HIS A 147 -25.87 -11.49 17.24
CA HIS A 147 -25.95 -12.95 17.34
C HIS A 147 -25.74 -13.44 18.79
N LEU A 148 -24.73 -12.87 19.49
CA LEU A 148 -24.49 -13.15 20.91
C LEU A 148 -25.72 -12.76 21.76
N GLN A 149 -26.27 -11.57 21.54
CA GLN A 149 -27.42 -11.05 22.30
C GLN A 149 -28.71 -11.86 22.06
N GLN A 150 -28.91 -12.40 20.88
CA GLN A 150 -30.12 -13.13 20.49
C GLN A 150 -30.04 -14.65 20.73
N GLY A 151 -29.13 -15.09 21.60
CA GLY A 151 -29.09 -16.47 22.08
C GLY A 151 -27.89 -17.29 21.60
N ASN A 152 -26.97 -16.72 20.82
CA ASN A 152 -25.70 -17.34 20.48
C ASN A 152 -25.81 -18.79 19.94
N ALA A 153 -26.67 -19.00 18.95
CA ALA A 153 -26.94 -20.32 18.38
C ALA A 153 -25.69 -21.00 17.78
N LEU A 154 -24.68 -20.22 17.38
CA LEU A 154 -23.39 -20.74 16.89
C LEU A 154 -22.41 -21.10 18.01
N ASN A 155 -22.80 -20.98 19.28
CA ASN A 155 -21.97 -21.32 20.43
C ASN A 155 -20.62 -20.60 20.47
N ILE A 156 -20.60 -19.32 20.09
CA ILE A 156 -19.41 -18.48 20.07
C ILE A 156 -18.93 -18.23 21.51
N ASP A 157 -17.62 -18.39 21.75
CA ASP A 157 -16.99 -17.92 22.98
C ASP A 157 -16.74 -16.41 22.90
N PRO A 158 -17.39 -15.56 23.74
CA PRO A 158 -17.19 -14.11 23.71
C PRO A 158 -15.75 -13.67 24.00
N LYS A 159 -14.92 -14.55 24.58
CA LYS A 159 -13.49 -14.31 24.81
C LYS A 159 -12.60 -14.70 23.63
N GLN A 160 -13.16 -15.32 22.59
CA GLN A 160 -12.48 -15.78 21.39
C GLN A 160 -12.96 -15.03 20.14
N ILE A 161 -13.48 -13.82 20.31
CA ILE A 161 -13.83 -12.93 19.21
C ILE A 161 -12.55 -12.28 18.68
N VAL A 162 -12.27 -12.44 17.38
CA VAL A 162 -11.09 -11.91 16.71
C VAL A 162 -11.42 -10.73 15.77
N TRP A 163 -12.71 -10.58 15.41
CA TRP A 163 -13.15 -9.49 14.56
C TRP A 163 -13.18 -8.17 15.33
N LYS A 164 -12.60 -7.12 14.72
CA LYS A 164 -12.47 -5.78 15.29
C LYS A 164 -13.33 -4.78 14.51
N ARG A 165 -13.80 -3.75 15.19
CA ARG A 165 -14.40 -2.57 14.54
C ARG A 165 -13.33 -1.74 13.82
N CYS A 166 -13.73 -0.86 12.92
CA CYS A 166 -12.80 0.06 12.30
C CYS A 166 -13.38 1.48 12.18
N VAL A 167 -12.46 2.43 12.06
CA VAL A 167 -12.72 3.84 11.76
C VAL A 167 -11.53 4.38 10.99
N ASP A 168 -11.78 5.24 9.98
CA ASP A 168 -10.69 5.82 9.19
C ASP A 168 -10.15 7.10 9.82
N MET A 169 -9.65 6.97 11.05
CA MET A 169 -9.06 8.06 11.81
C MET A 169 -8.01 7.52 12.79
N ASN A 170 -6.99 8.34 13.10
CA ASN A 170 -6.00 8.02 14.13
C ASN A 170 -6.57 8.34 15.52
N ASP A 171 -6.98 7.30 16.27
CA ASP A 171 -7.54 7.47 17.60
C ASP A 171 -7.03 6.41 18.59
N ARG A 172 -6.02 6.76 19.38
CA ARG A 172 -5.36 5.81 20.30
C ARG A 172 -6.23 5.32 21.46
N VAL A 173 -7.28 6.04 21.83
CA VAL A 173 -8.16 5.61 22.94
C VAL A 173 -9.08 4.49 22.53
N LEU A 174 -9.27 4.25 21.24
CA LEU A 174 -10.07 3.15 20.70
C LEU A 174 -9.30 1.81 20.60
N ARG A 175 -8.03 1.78 20.99
CA ARG A 175 -7.22 0.53 20.93
C ARG A 175 -7.75 -0.57 21.82
N ASN A 176 -8.24 -0.21 22.99
CA ASN A 176 -8.84 -1.15 23.95
C ASN A 176 -10.06 -0.47 24.55
N ILE A 177 -11.23 -1.03 24.32
CA ILE A 177 -12.51 -0.52 24.80
C ILE A 177 -13.35 -1.63 25.40
N THR A 178 -14.36 -1.27 26.15
CA THR A 178 -15.40 -2.20 26.60
C THR A 178 -16.70 -1.86 25.89
N VAL A 179 -17.32 -2.84 25.25
CA VAL A 179 -18.63 -2.70 24.61
C VAL A 179 -19.71 -3.44 25.40
N GLY A 180 -21.00 -3.14 25.11
CA GLY A 180 -22.13 -3.81 25.74
C GLY A 180 -22.30 -3.45 27.22
N LEU A 181 -21.78 -2.29 27.66
CA LEU A 181 -22.01 -1.78 29.03
C LEU A 181 -23.45 -1.31 29.19
N GLY A 182 -24.02 -1.54 30.38
CA GLY A 182 -25.35 -1.07 30.72
C GLY A 182 -26.29 -2.21 31.09
N ARG A 183 -27.51 -2.18 30.55
CA ARG A 183 -28.55 -3.16 30.88
C ARG A 183 -28.42 -4.40 29.99
N LYS A 184 -29.11 -5.48 30.35
CA LYS A 184 -29.16 -6.73 29.57
C LYS A 184 -29.53 -6.53 28.09
N VAL A 185 -30.32 -5.50 27.79
CA VAL A 185 -30.73 -5.17 26.42
C VAL A 185 -29.65 -4.44 25.59
N ASP A 186 -28.59 -3.97 26.28
CA ASP A 186 -27.53 -3.17 25.65
C ASP A 186 -26.39 -4.04 25.09
N GLY A 187 -26.49 -5.38 25.21
CA GLY A 187 -25.55 -6.35 24.64
C GLY A 187 -24.80 -7.18 25.67
N VAL A 188 -23.88 -8.00 25.19
CA VAL A 188 -22.99 -8.82 26.04
C VAL A 188 -21.72 -8.00 26.28
N THR A 189 -21.43 -7.74 27.58
CA THR A 189 -20.23 -6.96 27.95
C THR A 189 -18.96 -7.74 27.62
N ARG A 190 -18.08 -7.13 26.83
CA ARG A 190 -16.79 -7.72 26.44
C ARG A 190 -15.77 -6.65 26.08
N GLU A 191 -14.50 -7.05 26.02
CA GLU A 191 -13.46 -6.23 25.40
C GLU A 191 -13.65 -6.18 23.87
N ASP A 192 -13.35 -5.04 23.28
CA ASP A 192 -13.29 -4.84 21.83
C ASP A 192 -12.16 -3.87 21.49
N HIS A 193 -11.88 -3.75 20.20
CA HIS A 193 -10.80 -2.92 19.67
C HIS A 193 -11.27 -2.26 18.37
N PHE A 194 -10.77 -1.06 18.10
CA PHE A 194 -10.83 -0.48 16.78
C PHE A 194 -9.48 -0.59 16.09
N ILE A 195 -9.53 -0.79 14.80
CA ILE A 195 -8.39 -0.65 13.87
C ILE A 195 -8.69 0.48 12.90
N ILE A 196 -7.66 1.06 12.30
CA ILE A 196 -7.87 2.00 11.20
C ILE A 196 -8.39 1.24 9.97
N THR A 197 -9.27 1.84 9.20
CA THR A 197 -9.95 1.18 8.06
C THR A 197 -8.98 0.52 7.07
N VAL A 198 -7.83 1.13 6.81
CA VAL A 198 -6.77 0.60 5.93
C VAL A 198 -6.04 -0.63 6.50
N ALA A 199 -6.24 -0.96 7.79
CA ALA A 199 -5.75 -2.18 8.42
C ALA A 199 -6.79 -3.31 8.41
N SER A 200 -8.03 -3.05 7.99
CA SER A 200 -9.10 -4.04 7.99
C SER A 200 -8.87 -5.13 6.95
N GLU A 201 -9.31 -6.34 7.25
CA GLU A 201 -9.29 -7.45 6.29
C GLU A 201 -10.16 -7.14 5.07
N ILE A 202 -11.26 -6.38 5.23
CA ILE A 202 -12.14 -5.99 4.12
C ILE A 202 -11.38 -5.09 3.11
N MET A 203 -10.53 -4.17 3.58
CA MET A 203 -9.66 -3.40 2.69
C MET A 203 -8.74 -4.31 1.87
N ALA A 204 -8.12 -5.30 2.51
CA ALA A 204 -7.26 -6.26 1.82
C ALA A 204 -8.05 -7.13 0.83
N ILE A 205 -9.24 -7.60 1.21
CA ILE A 205 -10.14 -8.36 0.35
C ILE A 205 -10.53 -7.57 -0.89
N LEU A 206 -10.98 -6.32 -0.72
CA LEU A 206 -11.37 -5.45 -1.84
C LEU A 206 -10.21 -5.25 -2.82
N CYS A 207 -8.99 -5.11 -2.32
CA CYS A 207 -7.80 -4.95 -3.16
C CYS A 207 -7.36 -6.24 -3.87
N LEU A 208 -7.71 -7.42 -3.36
CA LEU A 208 -7.30 -8.71 -3.92
C LEU A 208 -8.42 -9.40 -4.71
N ALA A 209 -9.66 -8.94 -4.61
CA ALA A 209 -10.78 -9.50 -5.34
C ALA A 209 -10.74 -9.14 -6.83
N ASP A 210 -11.04 -10.13 -7.69
CA ASP A 210 -11.13 -9.94 -9.14
C ASP A 210 -12.48 -9.37 -9.57
N ASP A 211 -13.58 -9.80 -8.94
CA ASP A 211 -14.93 -9.40 -9.26
C ASP A 211 -15.87 -9.51 -8.03
N ILE A 212 -17.16 -9.21 -8.21
CA ILE A 212 -18.17 -9.33 -7.13
C ILE A 212 -18.33 -10.78 -6.66
N LYS A 213 -18.18 -11.76 -7.53
CA LYS A 213 -18.29 -13.18 -7.16
C LYS A 213 -17.13 -13.60 -6.26
N ASP A 214 -15.90 -13.21 -6.62
CA ASP A 214 -14.71 -13.44 -5.82
C ASP A 214 -14.78 -12.64 -4.50
N LEU A 215 -15.25 -11.39 -4.54
CA LEU A 215 -15.50 -10.58 -3.34
C LEU A 215 -16.42 -11.32 -2.36
N LYS A 216 -17.55 -11.85 -2.80
CA LYS A 216 -18.47 -12.65 -1.98
C LYS A 216 -17.80 -13.89 -1.40
N CYS A 217 -17.05 -14.61 -2.21
CA CYS A 217 -16.32 -15.80 -1.77
C CYS A 217 -15.32 -15.47 -0.67
N ARG A 218 -14.55 -14.40 -0.84
CA ARG A 218 -13.57 -13.92 0.15
C ARG A 218 -14.21 -13.43 1.42
N LEU A 219 -15.25 -12.59 1.34
CA LEU A 219 -15.99 -12.10 2.50
C LEU A 219 -16.56 -13.26 3.33
N GLY A 220 -17.05 -14.32 2.68
CA GLY A 220 -17.59 -15.49 3.37
C GLY A 220 -16.56 -16.26 4.20
N LYS A 221 -15.29 -16.18 3.86
CA LYS A 221 -14.18 -16.86 4.55
C LYS A 221 -13.65 -16.10 5.77
N ILE A 222 -14.04 -14.84 5.98
CA ILE A 222 -13.60 -14.04 7.13
C ILE A 222 -13.94 -14.80 8.43
N ILE A 223 -12.94 -15.06 9.25
CA ILE A 223 -13.11 -15.62 10.58
C ILE A 223 -13.40 -14.48 11.55
N VAL A 224 -14.53 -14.54 12.24
CA VAL A 224 -14.96 -13.49 13.18
C VAL A 224 -14.73 -13.87 14.65
N ALA A 225 -14.79 -15.17 14.96
CA ALA A 225 -14.68 -15.71 16.30
C ALA A 225 -14.38 -17.20 16.27
N TYR A 226 -14.19 -17.78 17.46
CA TYR A 226 -14.16 -19.22 17.66
C TYR A 226 -15.25 -19.64 18.66
N THR A 227 -15.73 -20.86 18.50
CA THR A 227 -16.69 -21.49 19.42
C THR A 227 -15.98 -21.95 20.70
N TYR A 228 -16.73 -22.33 21.75
CA TYR A 228 -16.17 -22.88 22.99
C TYR A 228 -15.35 -24.17 22.75
N ASP A 229 -15.59 -24.91 21.69
CA ASP A 229 -14.82 -26.09 21.27
C ASP A 229 -13.73 -25.76 20.22
N GLY A 230 -13.43 -24.48 19.99
CA GLY A 230 -12.31 -24.00 19.19
C GLY A 230 -12.52 -24.01 17.68
N LYS A 231 -13.74 -24.21 17.18
CA LYS A 231 -14.04 -24.14 15.74
C LYS A 231 -14.18 -22.71 15.28
N PRO A 232 -13.68 -22.36 14.07
CA PRO A 232 -13.86 -21.01 13.53
C PRO A 232 -15.32 -20.76 13.17
N VAL A 233 -15.77 -19.53 13.42
CA VAL A 233 -17.06 -18.98 12.96
C VAL A 233 -16.76 -17.90 11.95
N THR A 234 -17.44 -17.95 10.82
CA THR A 234 -17.18 -17.08 9.68
C THR A 234 -18.29 -16.06 9.44
N ALA A 235 -18.02 -15.07 8.58
CA ALA A 235 -19.04 -14.12 8.12
C ALA A 235 -20.17 -14.84 7.36
N LEU A 236 -19.87 -15.98 6.70
CA LEU A 236 -20.87 -16.81 6.04
C LEU A 236 -21.84 -17.44 7.07
N ASP A 237 -21.32 -17.94 8.19
CA ASP A 237 -22.13 -18.54 9.27
C ASP A 237 -23.09 -17.51 9.90
N LEU A 238 -22.68 -16.24 9.92
CA LEU A 238 -23.52 -15.12 10.38
C LEU A 238 -24.51 -14.61 9.31
N ASN A 239 -24.50 -15.17 8.08
CA ASN A 239 -25.28 -14.71 6.95
C ASN A 239 -25.03 -13.22 6.57
N ALA A 240 -23.83 -12.70 6.83
CA ALA A 240 -23.49 -11.29 6.63
C ALA A 240 -23.07 -10.95 5.19
N VAL A 241 -22.64 -11.95 4.42
CA VAL A 241 -21.95 -11.76 3.12
C VAL A 241 -22.75 -10.93 2.12
N GLY A 242 -24.06 -11.22 2.00
CA GLY A 242 -24.92 -10.50 1.05
C GLY A 242 -25.02 -9.00 1.35
N ALA A 243 -25.25 -8.65 2.60
CA ALA A 243 -25.35 -7.26 3.05
C ALA A 243 -24.01 -6.51 2.95
N MET A 244 -22.90 -7.17 3.34
CA MET A 244 -21.55 -6.61 3.16
C MET A 244 -21.24 -6.35 1.69
N THR A 245 -21.56 -7.29 0.80
CA THR A 245 -21.36 -7.12 -0.65
C THR A 245 -22.20 -5.97 -1.21
N ALA A 246 -23.44 -5.81 -0.74
CA ALA A 246 -24.30 -4.70 -1.16
C ALA A 246 -23.69 -3.33 -0.81
N LEU A 247 -23.05 -3.21 0.36
CA LEU A 247 -22.31 -2.00 0.76
C LEU A 247 -21.06 -1.76 -0.11
N LEU A 248 -20.42 -2.82 -0.59
CA LEU A 248 -19.16 -2.77 -1.32
C LEU A 248 -19.31 -2.80 -2.85
N LYS A 249 -20.53 -2.90 -3.39
CA LYS A 249 -20.77 -3.13 -4.82
C LYS A 249 -20.18 -2.05 -5.74
N ASP A 250 -20.18 -0.79 -5.30
CA ASP A 250 -19.58 0.31 -6.05
C ASP A 250 -18.13 0.57 -5.64
N ALA A 251 -17.78 0.28 -4.38
CA ALA A 251 -16.42 0.40 -3.89
C ALA A 251 -15.42 -0.57 -4.56
N ILE A 252 -15.89 -1.69 -5.12
CA ILE A 252 -15.02 -2.63 -5.85
C ILE A 252 -14.58 -2.10 -7.23
N LYS A 253 -15.26 -1.09 -7.77
CA LYS A 253 -14.94 -0.47 -9.06
C LYS A 253 -13.77 0.49 -8.89
N PRO A 254 -12.68 0.40 -9.68
CA PRO A 254 -11.58 1.37 -9.63
C PRO A 254 -12.04 2.78 -9.95
N ASN A 255 -11.46 3.76 -9.28
CA ASN A 255 -11.66 5.17 -9.58
C ASN A 255 -10.67 5.63 -10.64
N ILE A 256 -11.07 6.53 -11.54
CA ILE A 256 -10.22 7.16 -12.53
C ILE A 256 -10.22 8.67 -12.35
N ILE A 257 -9.02 9.24 -12.35
CA ILE A 257 -8.70 10.67 -12.30
C ILE A 257 -7.56 10.98 -13.26
N GLN A 258 -6.96 12.15 -13.14
CA GLN A 258 -5.86 12.62 -13.98
C GLN A 258 -4.68 13.12 -13.16
N THR A 259 -3.51 13.19 -13.79
CA THR A 259 -2.37 13.97 -13.26
C THR A 259 -2.51 15.44 -13.63
N LEU A 260 -1.62 16.30 -13.10
CA LEU A 260 -1.51 17.70 -13.52
C LEU A 260 -1.30 17.87 -15.03
N GLU A 261 -0.71 16.89 -15.69
CA GLU A 261 -0.47 16.87 -17.15
C GLU A 261 -1.47 15.96 -17.90
N HIS A 262 -2.59 15.64 -17.25
CA HIS A 262 -3.72 14.89 -17.82
C HIS A 262 -3.41 13.44 -18.20
N THR A 263 -2.38 12.82 -17.64
CA THR A 263 -2.16 11.37 -17.75
C THR A 263 -3.21 10.64 -16.91
N PRO A 264 -3.90 9.62 -17.43
CA PRO A 264 -4.91 8.89 -16.68
C PRO A 264 -4.32 8.14 -15.47
N ALA A 265 -5.00 8.21 -14.33
CA ALA A 265 -4.61 7.53 -13.11
C ALA A 265 -5.79 6.77 -12.50
N LEU A 266 -5.62 5.47 -12.27
CA LEU A 266 -6.54 4.63 -11.51
C LEU A 266 -6.16 4.69 -10.03
N VAL A 267 -7.11 5.04 -9.17
CA VAL A 267 -6.90 5.09 -7.71
C VAL A 267 -7.90 4.14 -7.05
N HIS A 268 -7.40 3.12 -6.34
CA HIS A 268 -8.31 2.13 -5.79
C HIS A 268 -7.72 1.34 -4.62
N GLY A 269 -8.37 1.42 -3.46
CA GLY A 269 -7.97 0.78 -2.21
C GLY A 269 -6.68 1.35 -1.63
N GLY A 270 -6.44 1.16 -0.33
CA GLY A 270 -5.33 1.79 0.37
C GLY A 270 -4.76 0.99 1.55
N PRO A 271 -4.52 -0.34 1.43
CA PRO A 271 -4.01 -1.12 2.55
C PRO A 271 -2.60 -0.65 2.94
N PHE A 272 -2.31 -0.60 4.26
CA PHE A 272 -0.99 -0.25 4.75
C PHE A 272 0.02 -1.38 4.54
N ALA A 273 1.24 -1.05 4.11
CA ALA A 273 2.28 -2.04 3.82
C ALA A 273 3.00 -2.59 5.06
N ASN A 274 2.86 -1.96 6.22
CA ASN A 274 3.43 -2.46 7.48
C ASN A 274 2.51 -3.39 8.27
N ILE A 275 1.26 -3.57 7.83
CA ILE A 275 0.24 -4.41 8.50
C ILE A 275 -0.63 -5.21 7.53
N ALA A 276 -0.60 -4.89 6.24
CA ALA A 276 -1.28 -5.57 5.14
C ALA A 276 -0.36 -5.62 3.92
N HIS A 277 -0.87 -5.98 2.74
CA HIS A 277 -0.03 -6.15 1.56
C HIS A 277 0.42 -4.85 0.88
N GLY A 278 -0.14 -3.69 1.24
CA GLY A 278 0.40 -2.38 0.90
C GLY A 278 0.38 -1.96 -0.57
N CYS A 279 -0.50 -2.55 -1.37
CA CYS A 279 -0.63 -2.27 -2.80
C CYS A 279 -2.06 -1.88 -3.16
N ASN A 280 -2.24 -1.15 -4.24
CA ASN A 280 -3.55 -0.89 -4.80
C ASN A 280 -4.23 -2.20 -5.29
N SER A 281 -5.47 -2.10 -5.77
CA SER A 281 -6.24 -3.28 -6.13
C SER A 281 -5.67 -4.03 -7.35
N VAL A 282 -5.94 -5.33 -7.39
CA VAL A 282 -5.71 -6.20 -8.54
C VAL A 282 -6.50 -5.70 -9.74
N ARG A 283 -7.77 -5.30 -9.53
CA ARG A 283 -8.63 -4.76 -10.60
C ARG A 283 -8.02 -3.53 -11.26
N ALA A 284 -7.57 -2.53 -10.48
CA ALA A 284 -6.95 -1.33 -11.03
C ALA A 284 -5.67 -1.67 -11.83
N THR A 285 -4.81 -2.55 -11.31
CA THR A 285 -3.59 -2.95 -12.01
C THR A 285 -3.87 -3.73 -13.30
N LYS A 286 -4.79 -4.71 -13.27
CA LYS A 286 -5.19 -5.46 -14.47
C LYS A 286 -5.85 -4.55 -15.51
N THR A 287 -6.70 -3.62 -15.07
CA THR A 287 -7.32 -2.63 -15.97
C THR A 287 -6.26 -1.74 -16.62
N ALA A 288 -5.30 -1.23 -15.85
CA ALA A 288 -4.20 -0.43 -16.39
C ALA A 288 -3.38 -1.19 -17.45
N LEU A 289 -3.07 -2.48 -17.19
CA LEU A 289 -2.36 -3.34 -18.14
C LEU A 289 -3.10 -3.54 -19.46
N LYS A 290 -4.45 -3.60 -19.43
CA LYS A 290 -5.26 -3.76 -20.64
C LYS A 290 -5.49 -2.46 -21.42
N LEU A 291 -5.28 -1.31 -20.79
CA LEU A 291 -5.56 0.00 -21.35
C LEU A 291 -4.32 0.70 -21.92
N ALA A 292 -3.12 0.33 -21.50
CA ALA A 292 -1.91 1.08 -21.79
C ALA A 292 -0.74 0.19 -22.20
N ASP A 293 0.24 0.80 -22.89
CA ASP A 293 1.53 0.16 -23.18
C ASP A 293 2.34 -0.06 -21.91
N TYR A 294 2.19 0.86 -20.94
CA TYR A 294 2.88 0.84 -19.65
C TYR A 294 1.90 1.09 -18.50
N ALA A 295 1.75 0.11 -17.64
CA ALA A 295 1.04 0.22 -16.37
C ALA A 295 2.05 0.48 -15.25
N ILE A 296 1.96 1.62 -14.59
CA ILE A 296 2.90 2.04 -13.55
C ILE A 296 2.19 2.00 -12.21
N THR A 297 2.69 1.20 -11.28
CA THR A 297 2.10 1.07 -9.94
C THR A 297 3.15 1.23 -8.86
N GLU A 298 2.70 1.43 -7.61
CA GLU A 298 3.59 1.55 -6.47
C GLU A 298 3.28 0.54 -5.37
N ALA A 299 4.26 0.28 -4.51
CA ALA A 299 4.09 -0.45 -3.26
C ALA A 299 4.51 0.40 -2.06
N GLY A 300 3.83 0.23 -0.92
CA GLY A 300 4.03 1.07 0.26
C GLY A 300 5.36 0.86 0.96
N PHE A 301 5.94 1.91 1.52
CA PHE A 301 7.21 1.93 2.24
C PHE A 301 8.41 1.46 1.39
N GLY A 302 9.39 0.79 2.02
CA GLY A 302 10.56 0.27 1.35
C GLY A 302 10.32 -1.05 0.61
N ALA A 303 11.28 -1.44 -0.23
CA ALA A 303 11.19 -2.67 -1.01
C ALA A 303 11.21 -3.93 -0.12
N ASP A 304 11.75 -3.83 1.08
CA ASP A 304 11.72 -4.88 2.10
C ASP A 304 10.29 -5.20 2.62
N LEU A 305 9.35 -4.26 2.51
CA LEU A 305 7.96 -4.43 2.92
C LEU A 305 7.01 -4.44 1.72
N GLY A 306 6.91 -3.31 1.02
CA GLY A 306 5.93 -3.14 -0.03
C GLY A 306 6.20 -3.97 -1.27
N ALA A 307 7.43 -3.95 -1.79
CA ALA A 307 7.76 -4.72 -2.99
C ALA A 307 7.76 -6.23 -2.72
N GLU A 308 8.27 -6.68 -1.57
CA GLU A 308 8.19 -8.08 -1.17
C GLU A 308 6.73 -8.58 -1.22
N LYS A 309 5.79 -7.84 -0.60
CA LYS A 309 4.36 -8.22 -0.59
C LYS A 309 3.67 -8.05 -1.94
N PHE A 310 4.10 -7.09 -2.74
CA PHE A 310 3.66 -6.96 -4.12
C PHE A 310 3.97 -8.24 -4.91
N PHE A 311 5.18 -8.75 -4.76
CA PHE A 311 5.65 -9.97 -5.44
C PHE A 311 5.04 -11.24 -4.84
N ASP A 312 5.21 -11.46 -3.53
CA ASP A 312 4.85 -12.71 -2.87
C ASP A 312 3.36 -12.87 -2.57
N ILE A 313 2.60 -11.76 -2.51
CA ILE A 313 1.16 -11.79 -2.27
C ILE A 313 0.39 -11.38 -3.54
N LYS A 314 0.51 -10.13 -3.98
CA LYS A 314 -0.33 -9.59 -5.05
C LYS A 314 -0.05 -10.27 -6.40
N CYS A 315 1.21 -10.30 -6.84
CA CYS A 315 1.57 -10.92 -8.11
C CYS A 315 1.28 -12.41 -8.12
N ARG A 316 1.63 -13.11 -7.03
CA ARG A 316 1.34 -14.54 -6.87
C ARG A 316 -0.16 -14.84 -7.01
N MET A 317 -1.03 -14.09 -6.30
CA MET A 317 -2.47 -14.35 -6.31
C MET A 317 -3.15 -13.96 -7.61
N ALA A 318 -2.68 -12.88 -8.23
CA ALA A 318 -3.32 -12.30 -9.41
C ALA A 318 -2.73 -12.75 -10.75
N GLY A 319 -1.63 -13.54 -10.72
CA GLY A 319 -0.91 -13.96 -11.92
C GLY A 319 -0.25 -12.79 -12.65
N LEU A 320 0.23 -11.77 -11.90
CA LEU A 320 0.91 -10.61 -12.48
C LEU A 320 2.40 -10.88 -12.64
N HIS A 321 2.98 -10.38 -13.72
CA HIS A 321 4.41 -10.51 -14.04
C HIS A 321 5.00 -9.12 -14.28
N PRO A 322 5.70 -8.52 -13.28
CA PRO A 322 6.34 -7.22 -13.45
C PRO A 322 7.49 -7.29 -14.45
N ASP A 323 7.58 -6.30 -15.36
CA ASP A 323 8.63 -6.20 -16.37
C ASP A 323 9.85 -5.43 -15.86
N ALA A 324 9.65 -4.44 -14.99
CA ALA A 324 10.72 -3.67 -14.37
C ALA A 324 10.35 -3.14 -12.99
N VAL A 325 11.37 -2.85 -12.19
CA VAL A 325 11.28 -2.13 -10.91
C VAL A 325 12.00 -0.81 -11.02
N VAL A 326 11.37 0.27 -10.55
CA VAL A 326 12.01 1.55 -10.28
C VAL A 326 12.25 1.64 -8.78
N LEU A 327 13.50 1.63 -8.36
CA LEU A 327 13.90 1.73 -6.96
C LEU A 327 14.30 3.16 -6.63
N VAL A 328 13.43 3.86 -5.90
CA VAL A 328 13.62 5.26 -5.51
C VAL A 328 14.56 5.34 -4.32
N ALA A 329 15.60 6.15 -4.45
CA ALA A 329 16.47 6.58 -3.37
C ALA A 329 16.47 8.09 -3.24
N THR A 330 16.86 8.62 -2.09
CA THR A 330 17.14 10.04 -1.88
C THR A 330 18.46 10.20 -1.13
N VAL A 331 19.19 11.28 -1.41
CA VAL A 331 20.40 11.62 -0.66
C VAL A 331 20.08 11.73 0.84
N ARG A 332 18.91 12.29 1.19
CA ARG A 332 18.46 12.40 2.58
C ARG A 332 18.30 11.05 3.26
N ALA A 333 17.63 10.08 2.61
CA ALA A 333 17.45 8.75 3.17
C ALA A 333 18.78 8.00 3.34
N LEU A 334 19.67 8.12 2.37
CA LEU A 334 21.00 7.51 2.46
C LEU A 334 21.82 8.12 3.60
N LYS A 335 21.84 9.44 3.76
CA LYS A 335 22.49 10.11 4.90
C LYS A 335 21.85 9.72 6.24
N TYR A 336 20.53 9.62 6.31
CA TYR A 336 19.81 9.16 7.51
C TYR A 336 20.21 7.73 7.88
N ASN A 337 20.25 6.83 6.91
CA ASN A 337 20.75 5.46 7.07
C ASN A 337 22.26 5.41 7.43
N GLY A 338 23.01 6.47 7.13
CA GLY A 338 24.39 6.68 7.55
C GLY A 338 24.55 7.30 8.95
N GLY A 339 23.41 7.57 9.65
CA GLY A 339 23.40 8.05 11.03
C GLY A 339 23.30 9.57 11.20
N VAL A 340 22.95 10.33 10.14
CA VAL A 340 22.72 11.79 10.24
C VAL A 340 21.36 12.06 10.88
N ALA A 341 21.32 12.99 11.82
CA ALA A 341 20.08 13.44 12.45
C ALA A 341 19.15 14.14 11.43
N LYS A 342 17.84 14.05 11.66
CA LYS A 342 16.81 14.56 10.73
C LYS A 342 17.01 16.06 10.40
N GLU A 343 17.42 16.83 11.38
CA GLU A 343 17.61 18.28 11.29
C GLU A 343 18.78 18.69 10.39
N ASP A 344 19.75 17.78 10.18
CA ASP A 344 20.99 18.02 9.44
C ASP A 344 20.99 17.40 8.03
N LEU A 345 19.92 16.74 7.61
CA LEU A 345 19.83 16.01 6.32
C LEU A 345 19.97 16.93 5.08
N SER A 346 19.74 18.22 5.22
CA SER A 346 19.91 19.21 4.13
C SER A 346 21.36 19.65 3.92
N LYS A 347 22.27 19.32 4.86
CA LYS A 347 23.70 19.65 4.76
C LYS A 347 24.44 18.58 4.01
N GLU A 348 25.42 18.96 3.19
CA GLU A 348 26.32 17.97 2.53
C GLU A 348 27.03 17.09 3.57
N ASN A 349 27.00 15.79 3.34
CA ASN A 349 27.72 14.84 4.18
C ASN A 349 28.04 13.54 3.40
N LEU A 350 29.13 13.58 2.62
CA LEU A 350 29.58 12.44 1.81
C LEU A 350 29.98 11.22 2.66
N ASP A 351 30.53 11.41 3.85
CA ASP A 351 30.94 10.30 4.71
C ASP A 351 29.73 9.53 5.24
N ALA A 352 28.69 10.23 5.64
CA ALA A 352 27.45 9.60 6.04
C ALA A 352 26.73 8.94 4.84
N LEU A 353 26.76 9.58 3.67
CA LEU A 353 26.21 9.02 2.44
C LEU A 353 26.90 7.69 2.10
N LYS A 354 28.25 7.65 2.13
CA LYS A 354 29.05 6.43 1.93
C LYS A 354 28.72 5.34 2.93
N LYS A 355 28.48 5.72 4.18
CA LYS A 355 28.08 4.77 5.24
C LYS A 355 26.67 4.23 5.04
N GLY A 356 25.74 5.04 4.55
CA GLY A 356 24.34 4.65 4.41
C GLY A 356 23.98 4.01 3.07
N ILE A 357 24.87 4.09 2.05
CA ILE A 357 24.62 3.54 0.71
C ILE A 357 24.38 2.02 0.72
N VAL A 358 24.86 1.31 1.73
CA VAL A 358 24.64 -0.13 1.92
C VAL A 358 23.17 -0.50 2.06
N ASN A 359 22.31 0.46 2.44
CA ASN A 359 20.86 0.25 2.45
C ASN A 359 20.32 0.15 1.01
N LEU A 360 20.78 1.01 0.11
CA LEU A 360 20.44 0.91 -1.32
C LEU A 360 20.96 -0.40 -1.92
N GLU A 361 22.20 -0.78 -1.62
CA GLU A 361 22.77 -2.04 -2.06
C GLU A 361 21.89 -3.23 -1.68
N LYS A 362 21.47 -3.31 -0.40
CA LYS A 362 20.59 -4.39 0.06
C LYS A 362 19.24 -4.42 -0.66
N HIS A 363 18.66 -3.27 -0.96
CA HIS A 363 17.40 -3.20 -1.69
C HIS A 363 17.56 -3.59 -3.17
N ILE A 364 18.68 -3.28 -3.82
CA ILE A 364 19.02 -3.77 -5.16
C ILE A 364 19.10 -5.31 -5.15
N GLU A 365 19.85 -5.88 -4.18
CA GLU A 365 19.94 -7.34 -4.01
C GLU A 365 18.54 -7.97 -3.78
N ASN A 366 17.68 -7.33 -2.99
CA ASN A 366 16.36 -7.82 -2.70
C ASN A 366 15.49 -7.91 -3.96
N VAL A 367 15.50 -6.88 -4.81
CA VAL A 367 14.78 -6.89 -6.09
C VAL A 367 15.32 -7.96 -7.03
N ALA A 368 16.65 -8.11 -7.10
CA ALA A 368 17.30 -9.12 -7.94
C ALA A 368 16.87 -10.56 -7.59
N LYS A 369 16.55 -10.85 -6.31
CA LYS A 369 16.07 -12.18 -5.87
C LYS A 369 14.73 -12.58 -6.51
N PHE A 370 13.91 -11.62 -6.89
CA PHE A 370 12.66 -11.85 -7.60
C PHE A 370 12.84 -11.97 -9.12
N GLY A 371 14.06 -11.75 -9.64
CA GLY A 371 14.39 -11.90 -11.06
C GLY A 371 13.84 -10.78 -11.96
N VAL A 372 13.50 -9.62 -11.41
CA VAL A 372 12.96 -8.48 -12.16
C VAL A 372 14.07 -7.45 -12.39
N PRO A 373 14.24 -6.93 -13.63
CA PRO A 373 15.17 -5.85 -13.92
C PRO A 373 14.89 -4.59 -13.06
N CYS A 374 15.95 -3.95 -12.57
CA CYS A 374 15.86 -2.80 -11.68
C CYS A 374 16.53 -1.56 -12.27
N VAL A 375 15.85 -0.42 -12.23
CA VAL A 375 16.40 0.91 -12.48
C VAL A 375 16.39 1.67 -11.16
N VAL A 376 17.55 2.10 -10.69
CA VAL A 376 17.66 2.99 -9.53
C VAL A 376 17.41 4.41 -9.96
N THR A 377 16.53 5.12 -9.26
CA THR A 377 16.32 6.55 -9.47
C THR A 377 16.61 7.34 -8.20
N LEU A 378 17.33 8.44 -8.36
CA LEU A 378 17.56 9.39 -7.29
C LEU A 378 16.56 10.53 -7.40
N ASN A 379 15.58 10.58 -6.48
CA ASN A 379 14.65 11.70 -6.36
C ASN A 379 15.38 12.90 -5.78
N GLN A 380 15.75 13.84 -6.63
CA GLN A 380 16.60 14.98 -6.29
C GLN A 380 15.83 16.04 -5.52
N PHE A 381 16.46 16.56 -4.47
CA PHE A 381 16.03 17.75 -3.74
C PHE A 381 16.98 18.93 -4.01
N VAL A 382 16.47 20.15 -3.89
CA VAL A 382 17.23 21.40 -4.09
C VAL A 382 18.49 21.46 -3.20
N SER A 383 18.49 20.79 -2.04
CA SER A 383 19.62 20.75 -1.11
C SER A 383 20.71 19.76 -1.49
N ASP A 384 20.49 18.87 -2.46
CA ASP A 384 21.43 17.82 -2.82
C ASP A 384 22.60 18.42 -3.62
N THR A 385 23.82 18.08 -3.23
CA THR A 385 25.01 18.60 -3.91
C THR A 385 25.44 17.71 -5.07
N GLN A 386 26.13 18.30 -6.05
CA GLN A 386 26.62 17.54 -7.20
C GLN A 386 27.59 16.41 -6.79
N ALA A 387 28.34 16.59 -5.71
CA ALA A 387 29.23 15.57 -5.19
C ALA A 387 28.44 14.36 -4.66
N GLU A 388 27.35 14.59 -3.93
CA GLU A 388 26.45 13.54 -3.43
C GLU A 388 25.75 12.80 -4.58
N LEU A 389 25.22 13.54 -5.56
CA LEU A 389 24.56 12.96 -6.74
C LEU A 389 25.52 12.07 -7.54
N ASN A 390 26.73 12.57 -7.83
CA ASN A 390 27.76 11.85 -8.57
C ASN A 390 28.20 10.56 -7.83
N TYR A 391 28.29 10.62 -6.51
CA TYR A 391 28.67 9.44 -5.72
C TYR A 391 27.63 8.32 -5.86
N VAL A 392 26.33 8.62 -5.73
CA VAL A 392 25.26 7.61 -5.88
C VAL A 392 25.24 7.06 -7.31
N LYS A 393 25.36 7.91 -8.31
CA LYS A 393 25.44 7.50 -9.72
C LYS A 393 26.59 6.52 -9.95
N GLN A 394 27.80 6.89 -9.51
CA GLN A 394 28.98 6.04 -9.67
C GLN A 394 28.82 4.70 -8.93
N PHE A 395 28.23 4.73 -7.73
CA PHE A 395 27.94 3.52 -6.99
C PHE A 395 27.02 2.56 -7.78
N CYS A 396 25.95 3.08 -8.40
CA CYS A 396 25.04 2.27 -9.21
C CYS A 396 25.75 1.68 -10.45
N GLU A 397 26.56 2.49 -11.15
CA GLU A 397 27.35 2.06 -12.30
C GLU A 397 28.36 0.95 -11.93
N ASP A 398 29.07 1.11 -10.83
CA ASP A 398 30.04 0.12 -10.30
C ASP A 398 29.37 -1.22 -9.93
N HIS A 399 28.09 -1.20 -9.57
CA HIS A 399 27.30 -2.39 -9.24
C HIS A 399 26.47 -2.92 -10.43
N GLY A 400 26.67 -2.37 -11.63
CA GLY A 400 25.99 -2.80 -12.84
C GLY A 400 24.48 -2.50 -12.85
N CYS A 401 24.04 -1.51 -12.06
CA CYS A 401 22.66 -1.08 -11.97
C CYS A 401 22.40 0.07 -12.94
N GLU A 402 21.24 0.03 -13.61
CA GLU A 402 20.76 1.17 -14.37
C GLU A 402 20.42 2.31 -13.41
N PHE A 403 20.76 3.54 -13.81
CA PHE A 403 20.55 4.74 -13.00
C PHE A 403 19.97 5.86 -13.83
N ALA A 404 19.04 6.61 -13.24
CA ALA A 404 18.52 7.87 -13.78
C ALA A 404 18.21 8.86 -12.66
N LEU A 405 18.42 10.15 -12.93
CA LEU A 405 18.03 11.23 -12.03
C LEU A 405 16.56 11.56 -12.24
N SER A 406 15.84 11.88 -11.15
CA SER A 406 14.45 12.31 -11.18
C SER A 406 14.30 13.70 -10.58
N GLN A 407 13.76 14.63 -11.36
CA GLN A 407 13.45 16.03 -10.99
C GLN A 407 11.95 16.31 -11.16
N VAL A 408 11.12 15.27 -11.07
CA VAL A 408 9.68 15.36 -11.38
C VAL A 408 8.91 16.26 -10.42
N TRP A 409 9.40 16.43 -9.19
CA TRP A 409 8.77 17.33 -8.23
C TRP A 409 8.76 18.78 -8.74
N GLU A 410 9.88 19.23 -9.29
CA GLU A 410 10.06 20.62 -9.77
C GLU A 410 9.58 20.82 -11.21
N HIS A 411 9.76 19.81 -12.07
CA HIS A 411 9.59 19.94 -13.53
C HIS A 411 8.48 19.05 -14.12
N GLY A 412 7.67 18.38 -13.28
CA GLY A 412 6.63 17.45 -13.76
C GLY A 412 7.19 16.34 -14.64
N GLY A 413 6.45 15.95 -15.68
CA GLY A 413 6.86 14.90 -16.61
C GLY A 413 8.20 15.18 -17.30
N LYS A 414 8.52 16.43 -17.61
CA LYS A 414 9.81 16.80 -18.22
C LYS A 414 11.01 16.43 -17.34
N GLY A 415 10.85 16.54 -16.02
CA GLY A 415 11.88 16.13 -15.05
C GLY A 415 12.07 14.62 -14.92
N GLY A 416 11.21 13.82 -15.55
CA GLY A 416 11.24 12.36 -15.53
C GLY A 416 11.64 11.69 -16.85
N ILE A 417 11.94 12.47 -17.90
CA ILE A 417 12.22 11.91 -19.25
C ILE A 417 13.40 10.95 -19.23
N GLU A 418 14.53 11.31 -18.59
CA GLU A 418 15.70 10.44 -18.48
C GLU A 418 15.34 9.10 -17.79
N LEU A 419 14.54 9.16 -16.72
CA LEU A 419 14.06 7.96 -16.03
C LEU A 419 13.15 7.12 -16.95
N ALA A 420 12.22 7.73 -17.65
CA ALA A 420 11.30 7.04 -18.55
C ALA A 420 12.06 6.33 -19.70
N GLU A 421 13.01 7.03 -20.35
CA GLU A 421 13.87 6.45 -21.38
C GLU A 421 14.68 5.27 -20.85
N LYS A 422 15.26 5.41 -19.65
CA LYS A 422 16.04 4.35 -19.01
C LYS A 422 15.18 3.13 -18.67
N VAL A 423 13.94 3.33 -18.19
CA VAL A 423 13.00 2.24 -17.88
C VAL A 423 12.57 1.52 -19.17
N ILE A 424 12.24 2.26 -20.23
CA ILE A 424 11.88 1.68 -21.55
C ILE A 424 13.06 0.87 -22.08
N GLN A 425 14.26 1.44 -22.11
CA GLN A 425 15.47 0.75 -22.54
C GLN A 425 15.69 -0.55 -21.75
N THR A 426 15.54 -0.49 -20.43
CA THR A 426 15.73 -1.66 -19.55
C THR A 426 14.74 -2.77 -19.88
N ILE A 427 13.47 -2.43 -20.12
CA ILE A 427 12.43 -3.40 -20.50
C ILE A 427 12.70 -4.02 -21.86
N ASP A 428 13.21 -3.24 -22.81
CA ASP A 428 13.50 -3.71 -24.17
C ASP A 428 14.76 -4.59 -24.23
N GLU A 429 15.75 -4.33 -23.38
CA GLU A 429 17.04 -5.04 -23.38
C GLU A 429 17.12 -6.21 -22.40
N LYS A 430 16.32 -6.20 -21.30
CA LYS A 430 16.40 -7.19 -20.22
C LYS A 430 15.04 -7.86 -20.00
N GLU A 431 14.98 -9.16 -20.20
CA GLU A 431 13.77 -9.96 -19.90
C GLU A 431 13.59 -10.12 -18.40
N SER A 432 12.36 -9.96 -17.92
CA SER A 432 12.00 -10.27 -16.54
C SER A 432 11.80 -11.78 -16.36
N HIS A 433 12.50 -12.34 -15.39
CA HIS A 433 12.37 -13.73 -14.95
C HIS A 433 11.69 -13.81 -13.59
N PHE A 434 10.61 -13.03 -13.43
CA PHE A 434 9.90 -12.92 -12.16
C PHE A 434 9.52 -14.28 -11.58
N LYS A 435 9.83 -14.44 -10.31
CA LYS A 435 9.39 -15.57 -9.47
C LYS A 435 9.17 -15.10 -8.03
N PRO A 436 8.18 -15.65 -7.32
CA PRO A 436 8.04 -15.45 -5.89
C PRO A 436 9.27 -15.97 -5.11
N LEU A 437 9.49 -15.41 -3.92
CA LEU A 437 10.67 -15.70 -3.10
C LEU A 437 10.69 -17.13 -2.55
N TYR A 438 9.51 -17.67 -2.25
CA TYR A 438 9.36 -18.99 -1.61
C TYR A 438 8.18 -19.78 -2.21
N ASP A 439 8.22 -21.11 -2.02
CA ASP A 439 7.11 -21.98 -2.36
C ASP A 439 6.03 -21.97 -1.27
N THR A 440 4.75 -22.02 -1.67
CA THR A 440 3.63 -22.06 -0.73
C THR A 440 3.54 -23.37 0.05
N ASP A 441 4.18 -24.44 -0.39
CA ASP A 441 4.22 -25.74 0.28
C ASP A 441 5.11 -25.75 1.54
N LEU A 442 5.96 -24.76 1.72
CA LEU A 442 6.72 -24.57 2.95
C LEU A 442 5.77 -24.32 4.13
N SER A 443 6.17 -24.73 5.34
CA SER A 443 5.47 -24.35 6.57
C SER A 443 5.47 -22.83 6.78
N ILE A 444 4.52 -22.31 7.56
CA ILE A 444 4.46 -20.88 7.87
C ILE A 444 5.78 -20.39 8.50
N LYS A 445 6.40 -21.20 9.39
CA LYS A 445 7.68 -20.84 10.00
C LYS A 445 8.81 -20.76 8.98
N GLU A 446 8.87 -21.69 8.02
CA GLU A 446 9.89 -21.66 6.96
C GLU A 446 9.71 -20.45 6.06
N LYS A 447 8.49 -20.11 5.62
CA LYS A 447 8.19 -18.89 4.82
C LYS A 447 8.65 -17.62 5.53
N ILE A 448 8.31 -17.47 6.82
CA ILE A 448 8.75 -16.34 7.66
C ILE A 448 10.29 -16.29 7.72
N THR A 449 10.94 -17.44 7.91
CA THR A 449 12.39 -17.53 7.99
C THR A 449 13.05 -17.15 6.67
N VAL A 450 12.50 -17.59 5.54
CA VAL A 450 13.00 -17.19 4.20
C VAL A 450 12.91 -15.67 4.02
N ILE A 451 11.76 -15.05 4.29
CA ILE A 451 11.62 -13.58 4.19
C ILE A 451 12.63 -12.87 5.10
N ALA A 452 12.74 -13.29 6.36
CA ALA A 452 13.62 -12.64 7.34
C ALA A 452 15.10 -12.74 6.94
N LYS A 453 15.56 -13.89 6.46
CA LYS A 453 16.95 -14.10 6.05
C LYS A 453 17.25 -13.46 4.69
N GLU A 454 16.42 -13.72 3.70
CA GLU A 454 16.68 -13.30 2.33
C GLU A 454 16.44 -11.80 2.12
N ILE A 455 15.34 -11.26 2.62
CA ILE A 455 14.96 -9.87 2.40
C ILE A 455 15.55 -8.94 3.47
N TYR A 456 15.41 -9.31 4.75
CA TYR A 456 15.88 -8.44 5.83
C TYR A 456 17.38 -8.62 6.14
N GLY A 457 17.94 -9.80 5.86
CA GLY A 457 19.33 -10.12 6.19
C GLY A 457 19.51 -10.56 7.65
N ALA A 458 18.43 -11.01 8.31
CA ALA A 458 18.50 -11.52 9.67
C ALA A 458 19.33 -12.81 9.77
N SER A 459 20.06 -12.98 10.85
CA SER A 459 20.80 -14.22 11.13
C SER A 459 19.87 -15.31 11.67
N ASP A 460 18.82 -14.94 12.41
CA ASP A 460 17.91 -15.88 13.03
C ASP A 460 16.48 -15.31 13.17
N VAL A 461 15.52 -16.20 13.47
CA VAL A 461 14.13 -15.86 13.75
C VAL A 461 13.67 -16.58 15.01
N VAL A 462 13.18 -15.82 15.97
CA VAL A 462 12.63 -16.34 17.22
C VAL A 462 11.09 -16.22 17.18
N PHE A 463 10.42 -17.34 17.45
CA PHE A 463 8.96 -17.38 17.56
C PHE A 463 8.57 -17.44 19.03
N GLU A 464 7.84 -16.42 19.50
CA GLU A 464 7.27 -16.43 20.85
C GLU A 464 6.36 -17.66 21.04
N PRO A 465 6.20 -18.19 22.27
CA PRO A 465 5.35 -19.35 22.52
C PRO A 465 3.91 -19.17 22.01
N SER A 466 3.35 -17.96 22.14
CA SER A 466 2.04 -17.60 21.59
C SER A 466 1.98 -17.72 20.07
N ALA A 467 2.97 -17.15 19.38
CA ALA A 467 3.08 -17.22 17.92
C ALA A 467 3.21 -18.66 17.42
N SER A 468 4.03 -19.48 18.09
CA SER A 468 4.18 -20.90 17.76
C SER A 468 2.88 -21.68 17.90
N LYS A 469 2.08 -21.41 18.95
CA LYS A 469 0.75 -22.01 19.15
C LYS A 469 -0.24 -21.56 18.07
N GLN A 470 -0.26 -20.27 17.74
CA GLN A 470 -1.11 -19.71 16.70
C GLN A 470 -0.80 -20.31 15.33
N ILE A 471 0.49 -20.44 14.97
CA ILE A 471 0.92 -21.08 13.72
C ILE A 471 0.38 -22.52 13.65
N ALA A 472 0.56 -23.32 14.70
CA ALA A 472 0.08 -24.68 14.72
C ALA A 472 -1.46 -24.76 14.56
N GLN A 473 -2.20 -23.84 15.17
CA GLN A 473 -3.66 -23.74 14.98
C GLN A 473 -4.02 -23.39 13.53
N ILE A 474 -3.36 -22.37 12.93
CA ILE A 474 -3.61 -21.94 11.56
C ILE A 474 -3.35 -23.08 10.57
N GLU A 475 -2.23 -23.80 10.74
CA GLU A 475 -1.89 -24.95 9.90
C GLU A 475 -2.91 -26.10 10.07
N SER A 476 -3.37 -26.37 11.32
CA SER A 476 -4.39 -27.39 11.58
C SER A 476 -5.76 -27.08 10.95
N LEU A 477 -6.06 -25.80 10.72
CA LEU A 477 -7.26 -25.33 10.03
C LEU A 477 -7.12 -25.35 8.49
N GLY A 478 -5.98 -25.78 7.96
CA GLY A 478 -5.75 -25.92 6.52
C GLY A 478 -5.23 -24.64 5.84
N PHE A 479 -4.79 -23.63 6.59
CA PHE A 479 -4.28 -22.37 6.03
C PHE A 479 -2.76 -22.34 5.87
N GLY A 480 -2.07 -23.46 6.05
CA GLY A 480 -0.61 -23.55 5.97
C GLY A 480 0.00 -23.14 4.62
N GLN A 481 -0.74 -23.29 3.52
CA GLN A 481 -0.27 -22.95 2.17
C GLN A 481 -0.44 -21.46 1.80
N MET A 482 -1.05 -20.65 2.65
CA MET A 482 -1.19 -19.20 2.40
C MET A 482 0.18 -18.50 2.40
N PRO A 483 0.39 -17.47 1.56
CA PRO A 483 1.55 -16.61 1.66
C PRO A 483 1.57 -15.84 3.00
N VAL A 484 2.74 -15.36 3.39
CA VAL A 484 2.95 -14.62 4.64
C VAL A 484 3.05 -13.12 4.37
N CYS A 485 2.34 -12.35 5.18
CA CYS A 485 2.42 -10.91 5.25
C CYS A 485 3.17 -10.51 6.54
N MET A 486 4.44 -10.11 6.40
CA MET A 486 5.23 -9.64 7.54
C MET A 486 4.80 -8.24 7.96
N ALA A 487 4.34 -8.09 9.19
CA ALA A 487 4.01 -6.82 9.81
C ALA A 487 5.20 -6.33 10.65
N LYS A 488 5.93 -5.35 10.14
CA LYS A 488 7.21 -4.84 10.69
C LYS A 488 7.25 -3.32 10.61
N ASN A 489 8.11 -2.68 11.42
CA ASN A 489 8.39 -1.26 11.25
C ASN A 489 8.98 -0.98 9.84
N GLN A 490 8.77 0.22 9.32
CA GLN A 490 9.18 0.61 7.97
C GLN A 490 10.56 1.28 7.89
N TYR A 491 11.20 1.58 9.02
CA TYR A 491 12.40 2.42 9.06
C TYR A 491 13.71 1.63 9.02
N SER A 492 13.66 0.34 9.24
CA SER A 492 14.83 -0.54 9.30
C SER A 492 14.53 -1.87 8.62
N LEU A 493 15.56 -2.54 8.15
CA LEU A 493 15.50 -3.95 7.74
C LEU A 493 15.25 -4.87 8.95
N SER A 494 15.63 -4.46 10.16
CA SER A 494 15.35 -5.16 11.42
C SER A 494 13.95 -4.84 11.97
N ASP A 495 13.49 -5.62 12.95
CA ASP A 495 12.33 -5.30 13.79
C ASP A 495 12.64 -4.19 14.83
N ASP A 496 13.91 -3.88 15.05
CA ASP A 496 14.36 -2.70 15.79
C ASP A 496 14.59 -1.51 14.85
N LYS A 497 13.71 -0.49 14.96
CA LYS A 497 13.76 0.74 14.14
C LYS A 497 15.03 1.59 14.32
N THR A 498 15.85 1.32 15.33
CA THR A 498 17.08 2.08 15.61
C THR A 498 18.28 1.54 14.84
N LEU A 499 18.19 0.32 14.32
CA LEU A 499 19.22 -0.32 13.51
C LEU A 499 19.11 0.13 12.05
N LEU A 500 19.77 1.24 11.71
CA LEU A 500 19.72 1.85 10.38
C LEU A 500 20.75 1.23 9.41
N GLY A 501 20.62 1.55 8.13
CA GLY A 501 21.53 1.10 7.07
C GLY A 501 21.29 -0.37 6.69
N ARG A 502 22.30 -1.18 6.80
CA ARG A 502 22.27 -2.64 6.57
C ARG A 502 22.74 -3.35 7.84
N PRO A 503 21.84 -3.56 8.82
CA PRO A 503 22.19 -4.25 10.06
C PRO A 503 22.59 -5.71 9.78
N GLU A 504 23.52 -6.22 10.59
CA GLU A 504 24.02 -7.59 10.53
C GLU A 504 23.83 -8.27 11.89
N ASN A 505 23.84 -9.60 11.90
CA ASN A 505 23.79 -10.42 13.12
C ASN A 505 22.60 -10.11 14.06
N PHE A 506 21.46 -9.71 13.49
CA PHE A 506 20.24 -9.46 14.25
C PHE A 506 19.24 -10.60 14.11
N THR A 507 18.33 -10.68 15.06
CA THR A 507 17.25 -11.66 15.09
C THR A 507 15.90 -10.97 14.90
N ILE A 508 15.03 -11.57 14.11
CA ILE A 508 13.61 -11.14 14.00
C ILE A 508 12.77 -11.90 15.03
N HIS A 509 11.95 -11.18 15.79
CA HIS A 509 11.08 -11.73 16.82
C HIS A 509 9.63 -11.74 16.36
N ILE A 510 9.06 -12.92 16.18
CA ILE A 510 7.64 -13.09 15.82
C ILE A 510 6.83 -13.22 17.11
N ARG A 511 6.06 -12.18 17.39
CA ARG A 511 5.28 -12.05 18.62
C ARG A 511 3.88 -12.70 18.52
N GLU A 512 3.24 -12.52 17.37
CA GLU A 512 1.87 -12.93 17.13
C GLU A 512 1.69 -13.31 15.66
N VAL A 513 0.84 -14.30 15.39
CA VAL A 513 0.47 -14.71 14.03
C VAL A 513 -1.03 -14.92 13.96
N TYR A 514 -1.68 -14.36 12.95
CA TYR A 514 -3.09 -14.60 12.70
C TYR A 514 -3.37 -14.76 11.19
N VAL A 515 -4.51 -15.33 10.86
CA VAL A 515 -4.92 -15.52 9.46
C VAL A 515 -5.94 -14.48 9.05
N SER A 516 -5.72 -13.83 7.90
CA SER A 516 -6.71 -13.08 7.15
C SER A 516 -7.29 -14.00 6.08
N ALA A 517 -8.23 -14.85 6.50
CA ALA A 517 -8.69 -15.99 5.71
C ALA A 517 -9.42 -15.57 4.42
N GLY A 518 -10.16 -14.47 4.46
CA GLY A 518 -10.82 -13.89 3.30
C GLY A 518 -9.84 -13.21 2.34
N ALA A 519 -8.84 -12.51 2.87
CA ALA A 519 -7.77 -11.93 2.06
C ALA A 519 -6.85 -13.00 1.48
N GLY A 520 -6.67 -14.13 2.17
CA GLY A 520 -5.91 -15.27 1.69
C GLY A 520 -4.41 -15.21 2.05
N PHE A 521 -4.04 -14.61 3.17
CA PHE A 521 -2.67 -14.60 3.67
C PHE A 521 -2.61 -14.70 5.20
N VAL A 522 -1.46 -15.10 5.71
CA VAL A 522 -1.15 -15.15 7.14
C VAL A 522 -0.35 -13.92 7.52
N VAL A 523 -0.73 -13.22 8.58
CA VAL A 523 -0.02 -12.04 9.09
C VAL A 523 0.89 -12.46 10.24
N ALA A 524 2.19 -12.14 10.14
CA ALA A 524 3.18 -12.36 11.18
C ALA A 524 3.65 -11.01 11.75
N ILE A 525 3.35 -10.75 13.01
CA ILE A 525 3.66 -9.47 13.66
C ILE A 525 5.01 -9.56 14.36
N THR A 526 5.90 -8.64 13.99
CA THR A 526 7.18 -8.40 14.67
C THR A 526 7.10 -7.14 15.51
N GLY A 527 7.85 -7.08 16.60
CA GLY A 527 8.01 -5.87 17.41
C GLY A 527 6.68 -5.19 17.80
N THR A 528 6.66 -3.86 17.81
CA THR A 528 5.48 -3.04 18.19
C THR A 528 4.82 -2.44 16.95
N VAL A 529 3.98 -3.20 16.26
CA VAL A 529 3.17 -2.70 15.15
C VAL A 529 1.79 -2.34 15.67
N MET A 530 1.28 -1.16 15.30
CA MET A 530 -0.03 -0.65 15.73
C MET A 530 -1.02 -0.63 14.58
N THR A 531 -2.14 -1.30 14.74
CA THR A 531 -3.26 -1.30 13.79
C THR A 531 -4.22 -0.13 14.00
N MET A 532 -4.09 0.61 15.10
CA MET A 532 -4.75 1.88 15.36
C MET A 532 -3.70 2.94 15.72
N PRO A 533 -3.26 3.77 14.76
CA PRO A 533 -2.34 4.88 15.02
C PRO A 533 -2.96 5.92 15.96
N GLY A 534 -2.13 6.68 16.65
CA GLY A 534 -2.58 7.86 17.40
C GLY A 534 -2.18 9.13 16.70
N LEU A 535 -2.89 10.22 16.96
CA LEU A 535 -2.48 11.55 16.51
C LEU A 535 -1.13 11.92 17.15
N PRO A 536 -0.22 12.59 16.40
CA PRO A 536 1.05 13.08 16.92
C PRO A 536 0.82 14.26 17.89
N LYS A 537 1.89 14.73 18.54
CA LYS A 537 1.83 15.87 19.46
C LYS A 537 1.26 17.15 18.78
N LYS A 538 1.59 17.34 17.51
CA LYS A 538 1.04 18.41 16.66
C LYS A 538 0.50 17.74 15.39
N PRO A 539 -0.81 17.45 15.35
CA PRO A 539 -1.42 16.84 14.18
C PRO A 539 -1.56 17.83 13.02
N ALA A 540 -1.55 17.33 11.79
CA ALA A 540 -1.77 18.15 10.59
C ALA A 540 -3.13 18.88 10.63
N ALA A 541 -4.13 18.28 11.28
CA ALA A 541 -5.45 18.87 11.50
C ALA A 541 -5.45 20.28 12.10
N GLU A 542 -4.42 20.65 12.89
CA GLU A 542 -4.30 22.01 13.45
C GLU A 542 -4.00 23.08 12.40
N GLY A 543 -3.50 22.70 11.24
CA GLY A 543 -3.15 23.63 10.15
C GLY A 543 -4.10 23.56 8.95
N ILE A 544 -5.07 22.65 8.95
CA ILE A 544 -6.06 22.52 7.86
C ILE A 544 -7.22 23.45 8.16
N ASP A 545 -7.62 24.25 7.17
CA ASP A 545 -8.75 25.17 7.27
C ASP A 545 -9.50 25.28 5.94
N VAL A 546 -10.69 25.86 5.98
CA VAL A 546 -11.55 26.15 4.81
C VAL A 546 -11.96 27.61 4.88
N ASP A 547 -11.73 28.36 3.82
CA ASP A 547 -12.15 29.75 3.72
C ASP A 547 -13.66 29.90 3.45
N ASP A 548 -14.18 31.13 3.47
CA ASP A 548 -15.60 31.43 3.23
C ASP A 548 -16.08 31.07 1.80
N ASN A 549 -15.19 30.78 0.88
CA ASN A 549 -15.48 30.35 -0.48
C ASN A 549 -15.39 28.82 -0.64
N GLY A 550 -15.10 28.09 0.44
CA GLY A 550 -14.94 26.65 0.44
C GLY A 550 -13.58 26.15 -0.06
N VAL A 551 -12.57 27.04 -0.13
CA VAL A 551 -11.21 26.69 -0.56
C VAL A 551 -10.45 26.13 0.64
N ILE A 552 -9.91 24.91 0.49
CA ILE A 552 -9.16 24.21 1.54
C ILE A 552 -7.71 24.71 1.56
N THR A 553 -7.18 24.96 2.75
CA THR A 553 -5.79 25.33 2.99
C THR A 553 -5.13 24.37 3.97
N GLY A 554 -3.81 24.30 3.96
CA GLY A 554 -3.04 23.48 4.90
C GLY A 554 -3.12 21.97 4.70
N LEU A 555 -3.73 21.51 3.62
CA LEU A 555 -3.82 20.09 3.27
C LEU A 555 -2.52 19.57 2.59
N PHE A 556 -1.37 19.99 2.98
CA PHE A 556 0.00 19.69 2.48
C PHE A 556 0.65 20.75 1.59
#